data_bece7155917eb75c9bb415abd68989fc
#
_entry.id   bece7155917eb75c9bb415abd68989fc
#
_cell.length_a   1.000
_cell.length_b   1.000
_cell.length_c   1.000
_cell.angle_alpha   90.00
_cell.angle_beta   90.00
_cell.angle_gamma   90.00
#
_symmetry.space_group_name_H-M   'P 1'
#
loop_
_entity.id
_entity.type
_entity.pdbx_description
1 polymer ?
#
loop_
_entity_poly.entity_id
_entity_poly.type
_entity_poly.pdbx_seq_one_letter_code
_entity_poly.pdbx_strand_id
1 'polypeptide(L)'
;MNCEGRMNYKELTDEELIAQLRAGKSEIADYIMEKYKPLVRKKSNAMYLIGGEPEDLIQEGMIGLFKAVRDYNPEKEVSFFTFAEVCISRQLYSALEASNRKKHIPLNTYISFSNQEETDGVNLEMMVTEQTISPEQMLIEQEGKREFFDKLEEKLSTMERKVLYLYLEGNNYTQIAELLQKTPKSIDNSLQRIRGKIKLLKDEM
;
A
#
# COMPACT_ATOMS: atom_id res chain seq x y z
N MET A 1 -15.02 -36.30 16.16
CA MET A 1 -14.69 -37.20 15.05
C MET A 1 -15.08 -36.47 13.78
N ASN A 2 -14.12 -35.91 13.13
CA ASN A 2 -13.88 -35.82 11.70
C ASN A 2 -12.68 -34.90 11.51
N CYS A 3 -11.49 -35.51 11.47
CA CYS A 3 -10.28 -34.89 10.96
C CYS A 3 -10.33 -35.04 9.42
N GLU A 4 -11.20 -34.31 8.76
CA GLU A 4 -11.18 -34.21 7.29
C GLU A 4 -10.21 -33.12 6.89
N GLY A 5 -9.07 -33.59 6.38
CA GLY A 5 -8.21 -32.94 5.40
C GLY A 5 -8.00 -31.43 5.55
N ARG A 6 -7.13 -30.97 6.47
CA ARG A 6 -6.52 -29.65 6.29
C ARG A 6 -5.78 -29.66 4.95
N MET A 7 -6.49 -29.23 3.91
CA MET A 7 -5.88 -28.99 2.61
C MET A 7 -4.68 -28.08 2.83
N ASN A 8 -3.51 -28.49 2.35
CA ASN A 8 -2.29 -27.71 2.46
C ASN A 8 -2.34 -26.56 1.45
N TYR A 9 -3.00 -25.46 1.82
CA TYR A 9 -3.14 -24.27 0.97
C TYR A 9 -1.79 -23.68 0.52
N LYS A 10 -0.67 -24.11 1.14
CA LYS A 10 0.67 -23.66 0.77
C LYS A 10 1.18 -24.21 -0.55
N GLU A 11 0.61 -25.31 -1.03
CA GLU A 11 1.00 -25.98 -2.28
C GLU A 11 0.22 -25.46 -3.49
N LEU A 12 -0.86 -24.70 -3.26
CA LEU A 12 -1.69 -24.14 -4.31
C LEU A 12 -1.17 -22.77 -4.76
N THR A 13 -1.32 -22.51 -6.06
CA THR A 13 -1.10 -21.17 -6.62
C THR A 13 -2.19 -20.20 -6.15
N ASP A 14 -1.94 -18.90 -6.24
CA ASP A 14 -2.93 -17.90 -5.84
C ASP A 14 -4.17 -17.94 -6.73
N GLU A 15 -4.00 -18.25 -8.00
CA GLU A 15 -5.05 -18.41 -8.98
C GLU A 15 -5.95 -19.62 -8.65
N GLU A 16 -5.35 -20.73 -8.25
CA GLU A 16 -6.09 -21.92 -7.79
C GLU A 16 -6.86 -21.65 -6.49
N LEU A 17 -6.26 -20.91 -5.56
CA LEU A 17 -6.91 -20.50 -4.33
C LEU A 17 -8.15 -19.65 -4.62
N ILE A 18 -8.04 -18.68 -5.52
CA ILE A 18 -9.17 -17.82 -5.91
C ILE A 18 -10.25 -18.63 -6.63
N ALA A 19 -9.88 -19.56 -7.50
CA ALA A 19 -10.84 -20.43 -8.17
C ALA A 19 -11.64 -21.27 -7.16
N GLN A 20 -10.97 -21.84 -6.16
CA GLN A 20 -11.62 -22.60 -5.09
C GLN A 20 -12.49 -21.72 -4.18
N LEU A 21 -12.06 -20.49 -3.88
CA LEU A 21 -12.87 -19.51 -3.14
C LEU A 21 -14.18 -19.22 -3.88
N ARG A 22 -14.13 -19.02 -5.20
CA ARG A 22 -15.32 -18.81 -6.05
C ARG A 22 -16.21 -20.05 -6.14
N ALA A 23 -15.63 -21.23 -5.99
CA ALA A 23 -16.39 -22.49 -5.89
C ALA A 23 -17.07 -22.68 -4.52
N GLY A 24 -17.01 -21.71 -3.60
CA GLY A 24 -17.74 -21.68 -2.34
C GLY A 24 -16.92 -22.05 -1.10
N LYS A 25 -15.60 -22.25 -1.20
CA LYS A 25 -14.71 -22.52 -0.05
C LYS A 25 -14.33 -21.23 0.66
N SER A 26 -15.21 -20.69 1.49
CA SER A 26 -15.04 -19.37 2.14
C SER A 26 -13.80 -19.28 3.05
N GLU A 27 -13.33 -20.39 3.62
CA GLU A 27 -12.14 -20.44 4.49
C GLU A 27 -10.85 -19.98 3.79
N ILE A 28 -10.82 -20.09 2.45
CA ILE A 28 -9.66 -19.65 1.64
C ILE A 28 -9.52 -18.12 1.66
N ALA A 29 -10.61 -17.38 1.86
CA ALA A 29 -10.55 -15.93 1.93
C ALA A 29 -9.61 -15.48 3.06
N ASP A 30 -9.78 -16.02 4.26
CA ASP A 30 -8.95 -15.69 5.42
C ASP A 30 -7.48 -16.04 5.16
N TYR A 31 -7.23 -17.19 4.53
CA TYR A 31 -5.88 -17.62 4.18
C TYR A 31 -5.20 -16.62 3.21
N ILE A 32 -5.90 -16.21 2.14
CA ILE A 32 -5.36 -15.23 1.18
C ILE A 32 -5.11 -13.88 1.88
N MET A 33 -6.05 -13.42 2.70
CA MET A 33 -5.91 -12.16 3.43
C MET A 33 -4.68 -12.17 4.36
N GLU A 34 -4.45 -13.25 5.10
CA GLU A 34 -3.25 -13.39 5.95
C GLU A 34 -1.96 -13.54 5.13
N LYS A 35 -1.98 -14.30 4.01
CA LYS A 35 -0.83 -14.46 3.11
C LYS A 35 -0.35 -13.12 2.55
N TYR A 36 -1.27 -12.21 2.20
CA TYR A 36 -0.96 -10.92 1.59
C TYR A 36 -0.82 -9.75 2.58
N LYS A 37 -1.11 -9.97 3.85
CA LYS A 37 -0.97 -8.96 4.91
C LYS A 37 0.43 -8.31 5.00
N PRO A 38 1.54 -9.05 4.82
CA PRO A 38 2.86 -8.43 4.74
C PRO A 38 3.00 -7.44 3.57
N LEU A 39 2.45 -7.76 2.40
CA LEU A 39 2.45 -6.86 1.24
C LEU A 39 1.66 -5.59 1.54
N VAL A 40 0.47 -5.72 2.14
CA VAL A 40 -0.34 -4.57 2.56
C VAL A 40 0.45 -3.68 3.51
N ARG A 41 1.06 -4.25 4.54
CA ARG A 41 1.88 -3.49 5.51
C ARG A 41 3.03 -2.76 4.83
N LYS A 42 3.76 -3.43 3.95
CA LYS A 42 4.87 -2.83 3.20
C LYS A 42 4.42 -1.60 2.40
N LYS A 43 3.30 -1.70 1.69
CA LYS A 43 2.74 -0.59 0.90
C LYS A 43 2.20 0.53 1.80
N SER A 44 1.49 0.18 2.88
CA SER A 44 0.97 1.15 3.87
C SER A 44 2.10 1.93 4.56
N ASN A 45 3.19 1.26 4.91
CA ASN A 45 4.36 1.90 5.53
C ASN A 45 5.00 2.94 4.59
N ALA A 46 5.10 2.63 3.29
CA ALA A 46 5.58 3.59 2.31
C ALA A 46 4.66 4.82 2.21
N MET A 47 3.33 4.61 2.21
CA MET A 47 2.35 5.71 2.16
C MET A 47 2.31 6.53 3.45
N TYR A 48 2.57 5.94 4.61
CA TYR A 48 2.73 6.67 5.86
C TYR A 48 3.85 7.72 5.78
N LEU A 49 4.99 7.35 5.22
CA LEU A 49 6.12 8.28 5.04
C LEU A 49 5.76 9.47 4.14
N ILE A 50 4.82 9.29 3.22
CA ILE A 50 4.36 10.33 2.30
C ILE A 50 3.31 11.26 2.94
N GLY A 51 2.63 10.83 4.01
CA GLY A 51 1.69 11.71 4.74
C GLY A 51 0.39 11.08 5.23
N GLY A 52 0.18 9.76 5.05
CA GLY A 52 -1.00 9.05 5.55
C GLY A 52 -0.98 8.81 7.06
N GLU A 53 -2.12 8.39 7.62
CA GLU A 53 -2.23 7.90 8.99
C GLU A 53 -2.06 6.37 9.00
N PRO A 54 -1.26 5.77 9.93
CA PRO A 54 -0.86 4.37 9.85
C PRO A 54 -2.03 3.37 9.88
N GLU A 55 -2.96 3.58 10.81
CA GLU A 55 -4.08 2.66 11.03
C GLU A 55 -5.07 2.69 9.87
N ASP A 56 -5.41 3.89 9.39
CA ASP A 56 -6.28 4.07 8.24
C ASP A 56 -5.68 3.45 6.98
N LEU A 57 -4.38 3.62 6.77
CA LEU A 57 -3.69 3.06 5.60
C LEU A 57 -3.69 1.53 5.59
N ILE A 58 -3.53 0.87 6.75
CA ILE A 58 -3.60 -0.59 6.80
C ILE A 58 -5.01 -1.07 6.45
N GLN A 59 -6.05 -0.43 6.98
CA GLN A 59 -7.44 -0.77 6.66
C GLN A 59 -7.74 -0.55 5.18
N GLU A 60 -7.36 0.59 4.62
CA GLU A 60 -7.53 0.88 3.20
C GLU A 60 -6.76 -0.10 2.31
N GLY A 61 -5.55 -0.48 2.68
CA GLY A 61 -4.78 -1.51 1.99
C GLY A 61 -5.47 -2.88 2.01
N MET A 62 -6.10 -3.26 3.13
CA MET A 62 -6.89 -4.49 3.24
C MET A 62 -8.16 -4.42 2.37
N ILE A 63 -8.82 -3.27 2.28
CA ILE A 63 -9.94 -3.05 1.35
C ILE A 63 -9.46 -3.22 -0.10
N GLY A 64 -8.29 -2.67 -0.45
CA GLY A 64 -7.69 -2.86 -1.77
C GLY A 64 -7.42 -4.33 -2.11
N LEU A 65 -6.90 -5.09 -1.15
CA LEU A 65 -6.71 -6.53 -1.29
C LEU A 65 -8.04 -7.29 -1.47
N PHE A 66 -9.04 -6.96 -0.68
CA PHE A 66 -10.37 -7.57 -0.82
C PHE A 66 -10.97 -7.34 -2.21
N LYS A 67 -10.86 -6.10 -2.73
CA LYS A 67 -11.26 -5.78 -4.10
C LYS A 67 -10.49 -6.61 -5.12
N ALA A 68 -9.18 -6.79 -4.93
CA ALA A 68 -8.37 -7.61 -5.82
C ALA A 68 -8.84 -9.07 -5.86
N VAL A 69 -9.13 -9.68 -4.70
CA VAL A 69 -9.65 -11.06 -4.65
C VAL A 69 -10.99 -11.19 -5.38
N ARG A 70 -11.87 -10.20 -5.22
CA ARG A 70 -13.19 -10.18 -5.85
C ARG A 70 -13.11 -10.01 -7.36
N ASP A 71 -12.30 -9.07 -7.82
CA ASP A 71 -12.33 -8.55 -9.19
C ASP A 71 -11.27 -9.18 -10.12
N TYR A 72 -10.37 -10.01 -9.57
CA TYR A 72 -9.35 -10.70 -10.36
C TYR A 72 -9.96 -11.56 -11.46
N ASN A 73 -9.44 -11.45 -12.69
CA ASN A 73 -9.81 -12.33 -13.81
C ASN A 73 -8.57 -13.13 -14.26
N PRO A 74 -8.57 -14.48 -14.09
CA PRO A 74 -7.45 -15.32 -14.50
C PRO A 74 -7.27 -15.42 -16.02
N GLU A 75 -8.27 -15.02 -16.83
CA GLU A 75 -8.16 -14.98 -18.30
C GLU A 75 -7.26 -13.85 -18.79
N LYS A 76 -6.99 -12.84 -17.94
CA LYS A 76 -6.02 -11.79 -18.22
C LYS A 76 -4.64 -12.33 -17.85
N GLU A 77 -3.67 -12.22 -18.74
CA GLU A 77 -2.29 -12.71 -18.60
C GLU A 77 -1.47 -11.98 -17.49
N VAL A 78 -2.08 -11.72 -16.35
CA VAL A 78 -1.47 -11.04 -15.20
C VAL A 78 -1.62 -11.92 -13.97
N SER A 79 -0.53 -12.15 -13.23
CA SER A 79 -0.58 -12.89 -11.98
C SER A 79 -1.44 -12.19 -10.92
N PHE A 80 -2.05 -12.97 -10.03
CA PHE A 80 -2.82 -12.40 -8.93
C PHE A 80 -1.97 -11.47 -8.04
N PHE A 81 -0.70 -11.82 -7.81
CA PHE A 81 0.22 -10.99 -7.04
C PHE A 81 0.34 -9.58 -7.63
N THR A 82 0.62 -9.46 -8.94
CA THR A 82 0.76 -8.18 -9.63
C THR A 82 -0.55 -7.39 -9.60
N PHE A 83 -1.68 -8.06 -9.84
CA PHE A 83 -2.99 -7.42 -9.78
C PHE A 83 -3.33 -6.91 -8.38
N ALA A 84 -3.09 -7.72 -7.34
CA ALA A 84 -3.30 -7.34 -5.95
C ALA A 84 -2.41 -6.14 -5.55
N GLU A 85 -1.14 -6.15 -5.97
CA GLU A 85 -0.20 -5.04 -5.72
C GLU A 85 -0.72 -3.71 -6.28
N VAL A 86 -1.27 -3.73 -7.49
CA VAL A 86 -1.87 -2.54 -8.13
C VAL A 86 -3.13 -2.09 -7.39
N CYS A 87 -4.03 -3.02 -7.08
CA CYS A 87 -5.28 -2.69 -6.37
C CYS A 87 -5.02 -2.10 -4.98
N ILE A 88 -4.10 -2.70 -4.21
CA ILE A 88 -3.69 -2.18 -2.90
C ILE A 88 -3.11 -0.78 -3.04
N SER A 89 -2.17 -0.58 -3.97
CA SER A 89 -1.52 0.72 -4.18
C SER A 89 -2.54 1.80 -4.55
N ARG A 90 -3.46 1.53 -5.48
CA ARG A 90 -4.52 2.47 -5.89
C ARG A 90 -5.43 2.85 -4.74
N GLN A 91 -5.88 1.88 -3.94
CA GLN A 91 -6.73 2.15 -2.79
C GLN A 91 -6.01 3.05 -1.78
N LEU A 92 -4.73 2.78 -1.50
CA LEU A 92 -3.92 3.61 -0.61
C LEU A 92 -3.72 5.04 -1.14
N TYR A 93 -3.48 5.21 -2.44
CA TYR A 93 -3.37 6.54 -3.05
C TYR A 93 -4.68 7.32 -2.94
N SER A 94 -5.82 6.68 -3.26
CA SER A 94 -7.13 7.31 -3.13
C SER A 94 -7.43 7.75 -1.70
N ALA A 95 -7.10 6.93 -0.71
CA ALA A 95 -7.25 7.28 0.70
C ALA A 95 -6.37 8.47 1.11
N LEU A 96 -5.10 8.48 0.64
CA LEU A 96 -4.17 9.57 0.91
C LEU A 96 -4.66 10.90 0.31
N GLU A 97 -5.14 10.89 -0.94
CA GLU A 97 -5.73 12.07 -1.58
C GLU A 97 -6.96 12.56 -0.86
N ALA A 98 -7.87 11.66 -0.46
CA ALA A 98 -9.07 12.03 0.30
C ALA A 98 -8.71 12.65 1.65
N SER A 99 -7.70 12.12 2.35
CA SER A 99 -7.20 12.71 3.61
C SER A 99 -6.62 14.10 3.40
N ASN A 100 -5.84 14.29 2.33
CA ASN A 100 -5.24 15.58 2.02
C ASN A 100 -6.29 16.64 1.65
N ARG A 101 -7.31 16.28 0.89
CA ARG A 101 -8.47 17.19 0.59
C ARG A 101 -9.17 17.63 1.86
N LYS A 102 -9.42 16.72 2.81
CA LYS A 102 -10.07 17.05 4.10
C LYS A 102 -9.22 17.99 4.95
N LYS A 103 -7.91 17.90 4.92
CA LYS A 103 -6.99 18.80 5.66
C LYS A 103 -6.95 20.22 5.10
N HIS A 104 -7.35 20.43 3.84
CA HIS A 104 -7.37 21.73 3.18
C HIS A 104 -8.74 22.43 3.16
N ILE A 105 -9.79 21.85 3.73
CA ILE A 105 -11.08 22.51 3.87
C ILE A 105 -11.02 23.38 5.13
N PRO A 106 -11.05 24.74 5.04
CA PRO A 106 -11.18 25.57 6.22
C PRO A 106 -12.50 25.28 6.91
N LEU A 107 -12.51 25.33 8.25
CA LEU A 107 -13.65 25.02 9.13
C LEU A 107 -14.90 25.92 8.91
N ASN A 108 -14.92 26.78 7.91
CA ASN A 108 -15.93 27.80 7.70
C ASN A 108 -16.74 27.66 6.41
N THR A 109 -16.83 26.47 5.82
CA THR A 109 -17.78 26.31 4.71
C THR A 109 -18.87 25.32 5.09
N TYR A 110 -19.92 25.88 5.72
CA TYR A 110 -21.23 25.26 5.71
C TYR A 110 -21.70 25.25 4.25
N ILE A 111 -21.60 24.15 3.58
CA ILE A 111 -22.22 23.94 2.27
C ILE A 111 -23.26 22.83 2.40
N SER A 112 -24.47 23.24 2.17
CA SER A 112 -25.71 22.52 2.02
C SER A 112 -25.51 21.16 1.31
N PHE A 113 -26.06 20.12 1.94
CA PHE A 113 -26.34 18.80 1.34
C PHE A 113 -27.42 18.96 0.27
N SER A 114 -27.04 19.26 -0.94
CA SER A 114 -27.93 19.16 -2.11
C SER A 114 -27.08 19.26 -3.37
N ASN A 115 -26.43 18.17 -3.72
CA ASN A 115 -26.27 17.76 -5.11
C ASN A 115 -25.68 16.33 -5.10
N GLN A 116 -26.59 15.39 -5.26
CA GLN A 116 -26.29 14.09 -5.84
C GLN A 116 -25.86 14.35 -7.27
N GLU A 117 -24.59 14.25 -7.53
CA GLU A 117 -24.11 13.89 -8.85
C GLU A 117 -23.24 12.64 -8.69
N GLU A 118 -23.77 11.60 -9.27
CA GLU A 118 -23.16 10.31 -9.54
C GLU A 118 -21.76 10.55 -10.12
N THR A 119 -20.73 10.35 -9.33
CA THR A 119 -19.40 10.14 -9.88
C THR A 119 -19.27 8.66 -10.17
N ASP A 120 -19.55 8.38 -11.45
CA ASP A 120 -19.26 7.15 -12.15
C ASP A 120 -18.04 6.42 -11.61
N GLY A 121 -18.25 5.12 -11.43
CA GLY A 121 -17.18 4.19 -11.14
C GLY A 121 -16.05 4.41 -12.14
N VAL A 122 -14.89 4.74 -11.62
CA VAL A 122 -13.67 4.80 -12.41
C VAL A 122 -13.51 3.44 -13.06
N ASN A 123 -13.78 3.41 -14.35
CA ASN A 123 -13.80 2.20 -15.16
C ASN A 123 -12.41 1.59 -15.12
N LEU A 124 -12.27 0.43 -14.46
CA LEU A 124 -11.02 -0.31 -14.33
C LEU A 124 -10.39 -0.62 -15.69
N GLU A 125 -11.23 -0.71 -16.73
CA GLU A 125 -10.83 -0.91 -18.12
C GLU A 125 -10.06 0.30 -18.70
N MET A 126 -10.32 1.52 -18.23
CA MET A 126 -9.66 2.73 -18.74
C MET A 126 -8.23 2.91 -18.18
N MET A 127 -7.87 2.17 -17.13
CA MET A 127 -6.53 2.26 -16.51
C MET A 127 -5.61 1.06 -16.86
N VAL A 128 -6.13 0.05 -17.53
CA VAL A 128 -5.32 -1.02 -18.17
C VAL A 128 -5.07 -0.66 -19.64
N THR A 129 -5.73 0.38 -20.18
CA THR A 129 -5.35 0.92 -21.47
C THR A 129 -3.98 1.55 -21.30
N GLU A 130 -2.99 0.85 -21.77
CA GLU A 130 -1.67 1.27 -22.22
C GLU A 130 -1.52 2.81 -22.28
N GLN A 131 -1.23 3.46 -21.16
CA GLN A 131 -0.25 4.51 -21.24
C GLN A 131 1.05 3.74 -21.49
N THR A 132 1.37 3.54 -22.75
CA THR A 132 2.72 3.27 -23.20
C THR A 132 3.54 4.45 -22.71
N ILE A 133 4.00 4.34 -21.45
CA ILE A 133 5.01 5.24 -20.90
C ILE A 133 6.18 5.04 -21.85
N SER A 134 6.52 6.08 -22.59
CA SER A 134 7.61 5.96 -23.55
C SER A 134 8.87 5.51 -22.80
N PRO A 135 9.77 4.72 -23.41
CA PRO A 135 11.01 4.32 -22.76
C PRO A 135 11.79 5.52 -22.18
N GLU A 136 11.69 6.67 -22.79
CA GLU A 136 12.28 7.93 -22.32
C GLU A 136 11.62 8.43 -21.02
N GLN A 137 10.29 8.38 -20.94
CA GLN A 137 9.57 8.75 -19.71
C GLN A 137 9.85 7.78 -18.55
N MET A 138 9.99 6.47 -18.84
CA MET A 138 10.43 5.48 -17.84
C MET A 138 11.83 5.79 -17.32
N LEU A 139 12.74 6.20 -18.20
CA LEU A 139 14.10 6.55 -17.83
C LEU A 139 14.13 7.82 -16.95
N ILE A 140 13.40 8.86 -17.33
CA ILE A 140 13.29 10.11 -16.58
C ILE A 140 12.70 9.86 -15.19
N GLU A 141 11.64 9.03 -15.10
CA GLU A 141 11.04 8.67 -13.80
C GLU A 141 12.00 7.84 -12.93
N GLN A 142 12.80 6.96 -13.53
CA GLN A 142 13.80 6.19 -12.78
C GLN A 142 14.95 7.07 -12.29
N GLU A 143 15.41 7.99 -13.11
CA GLU A 143 16.45 8.96 -12.72
C GLU A 143 15.94 9.89 -11.61
N GLY A 144 14.74 10.44 -11.72
CA GLY A 144 14.14 11.28 -10.68
C GLY A 144 13.94 10.53 -9.35
N LYS A 145 13.52 9.26 -9.41
CA LYS A 145 13.43 8.40 -8.21
C LYS A 145 14.81 8.16 -7.59
N ARG A 146 15.82 7.88 -8.40
CA ARG A 146 17.19 7.64 -7.95
C ARG A 146 17.77 8.90 -7.29
N GLU A 147 17.66 10.04 -7.94
CA GLU A 147 18.12 11.33 -7.40
C GLU A 147 17.43 11.67 -6.07
N PHE A 148 16.12 11.41 -5.96
CA PHE A 148 15.39 11.58 -4.71
C PHE A 148 15.95 10.69 -3.59
N PHE A 149 16.19 9.41 -3.89
CA PHE A 149 16.73 8.46 -2.90
C PHE A 149 18.15 8.85 -2.48
N ASP A 150 19.01 9.24 -3.41
CA ASP A 150 20.38 9.67 -3.12
C ASP A 150 20.38 10.90 -2.20
N LYS A 151 19.57 11.92 -2.52
CA LYS A 151 19.39 13.12 -1.66
C LYS A 151 18.81 12.78 -0.28
N LEU A 152 17.88 11.84 -0.22
CA LEU A 152 17.30 11.39 1.05
C LEU A 152 18.35 10.67 1.89
N GLU A 153 19.14 9.77 1.30
CA GLU A 153 20.21 9.07 2.01
C GLU A 153 21.27 10.01 2.59
N GLU A 154 21.62 11.06 1.88
CA GLU A 154 22.55 12.09 2.37
C GLU A 154 22.01 12.82 3.60
N LYS A 155 20.70 13.10 3.62
CA LYS A 155 20.05 13.82 4.74
C LYS A 155 19.75 12.93 5.95
N LEU A 156 19.80 11.60 5.80
CA LEU A 156 19.49 10.65 6.87
C LEU A 156 20.74 10.28 7.70
N SER A 157 20.60 10.25 9.02
CA SER A 157 21.61 9.63 9.90
C SER A 157 21.70 8.13 9.68
N THR A 158 22.82 7.52 10.11
CA THR A 158 23.01 6.05 10.02
C THR A 158 21.89 5.26 10.71
N MET A 159 21.39 5.78 11.84
CA MET A 159 20.28 5.17 12.55
C MET A 159 18.97 5.30 11.79
N GLU A 160 18.67 6.48 11.25
CA GLU A 160 17.47 6.73 10.48
C GLU A 160 17.42 5.87 9.20
N ARG A 161 18.55 5.67 8.52
CA ARG A 161 18.65 4.77 7.37
C ARG A 161 18.26 3.33 7.72
N LYS A 162 18.78 2.81 8.83
CA LYS A 162 18.43 1.45 9.32
C LYS A 162 16.95 1.34 9.65
N VAL A 163 16.40 2.34 10.34
CA VAL A 163 14.96 2.39 10.66
C VAL A 163 14.12 2.45 9.40
N LEU A 164 14.47 3.31 8.44
CA LEU A 164 13.77 3.43 7.15
C LEU A 164 13.76 2.10 6.40
N TYR A 165 14.91 1.45 6.27
CA TYR A 165 15.04 0.17 5.58
C TYR A 165 14.12 -0.90 6.17
N LEU A 166 14.23 -1.13 7.50
CA LEU A 166 13.40 -2.11 8.19
C LEU A 166 11.90 -1.79 8.10
N TYR A 167 11.56 -0.50 8.15
CA TYR A 167 10.18 -0.05 8.04
C TYR A 167 9.59 -0.31 6.64
N LEU A 168 10.36 -0.05 5.59
CA LEU A 168 9.96 -0.33 4.21
C LEU A 168 9.89 -1.84 3.92
N GLU A 169 10.60 -2.69 4.67
CA GLU A 169 10.44 -4.15 4.61
C GLU A 169 9.11 -4.64 5.20
N GLY A 170 8.35 -3.77 5.86
CA GLY A 170 7.03 -4.09 6.42
C GLY A 170 7.04 -4.38 7.92
N ASN A 171 8.18 -4.18 8.61
CA ASN A 171 8.25 -4.29 10.05
C ASN A 171 7.50 -3.15 10.73
N ASN A 172 6.82 -3.43 11.85
CA ASN A 172 6.23 -2.40 12.68
C ASN A 172 7.29 -1.79 13.63
N TYR A 173 6.97 -0.66 14.27
CA TYR A 173 7.90 0.06 15.15
C TYR A 173 8.38 -0.78 16.35
N THR A 174 7.57 -1.73 16.84
CA THR A 174 7.95 -2.62 17.95
C THR A 174 8.97 -3.65 17.47
N GLN A 175 8.75 -4.28 16.33
CA GLN A 175 9.70 -5.21 15.71
C GLN A 175 11.04 -4.53 15.39
N ILE A 176 11.00 -3.30 14.87
CA ILE A 176 12.21 -2.53 14.59
C ILE A 176 12.96 -2.20 15.90
N ALA A 177 12.21 -1.88 16.98
CA ALA A 177 12.78 -1.60 18.27
C ALA A 177 13.54 -2.82 18.84
N GLU A 178 12.97 -4.01 18.72
CA GLU A 178 13.61 -5.27 19.12
C GLU A 178 14.86 -5.54 18.29
N LEU A 179 14.77 -5.47 16.94
CA LEU A 179 15.87 -5.71 16.03
C LEU A 179 17.07 -4.77 16.26
N LEU A 180 16.77 -3.49 16.56
CA LEU A 180 17.80 -2.47 16.77
C LEU A 180 18.18 -2.27 18.25
N GLN A 181 17.61 -3.06 19.16
CA GLN A 181 17.80 -2.95 20.61
C GLN A 181 17.57 -1.51 21.14
N LYS A 182 16.45 -0.92 20.69
CA LYS A 182 16.02 0.43 21.06
C LYS A 182 14.62 0.40 21.64
N THR A 183 14.18 1.52 22.21
CA THR A 183 12.79 1.66 22.67
C THR A 183 11.85 1.95 21.50
N PRO A 184 10.60 1.45 21.54
CA PRO A 184 9.59 1.76 20.50
C PRO A 184 9.41 3.27 20.28
N LYS A 185 9.46 4.07 21.36
CA LYS A 185 9.38 5.53 21.28
C LYS A 185 10.56 6.15 20.52
N SER A 186 11.75 5.59 20.63
CA SER A 186 12.92 6.05 19.88
C SER A 186 12.77 5.79 18.37
N ILE A 187 12.16 4.65 18.02
CA ILE A 187 11.88 4.31 16.61
C ILE A 187 10.79 5.22 16.04
N ASP A 188 9.71 5.45 16.78
CA ASP A 188 8.65 6.36 16.39
C ASP A 188 9.19 7.79 16.15
N ASN A 189 9.99 8.32 17.06
CA ASN A 189 10.64 9.61 16.88
C ASN A 189 11.57 9.65 15.64
N SER A 190 12.23 8.54 15.31
CA SER A 190 13.06 8.44 14.12
C SER A 190 12.21 8.45 12.85
N LEU A 191 11.09 7.72 12.82
CA LEU A 191 10.15 7.72 11.70
C LEU A 191 9.53 9.10 11.49
N GLN A 192 9.17 9.83 12.54
CA GLN A 192 8.66 11.19 12.42
C GLN A 192 9.70 12.15 11.82
N ARG A 193 10.98 12.03 12.23
CA ARG A 193 12.07 12.83 11.63
C ARG A 193 12.30 12.48 10.15
N ILE A 194 12.29 11.20 9.80
CA ILE A 194 12.40 10.74 8.40
C ILE A 194 11.25 11.33 7.58
N ARG A 195 10.00 11.25 8.08
CA ARG A 195 8.83 11.84 7.44
C ARG A 195 8.97 13.34 7.20
N GLY A 196 9.48 14.07 8.19
CA GLY A 196 9.77 15.50 8.06
C GLY A 196 10.80 15.81 6.96
N LYS A 197 11.87 15.01 6.89
CA LYS A 197 12.91 15.15 5.87
C LYS A 197 12.39 14.84 4.45
N ILE A 198 11.58 13.81 4.32
CA ILE A 198 10.91 13.46 3.05
C ILE A 198 10.00 14.61 2.59
N LYS A 199 9.25 15.21 3.50
CA LYS A 199 8.38 16.36 3.18
C LYS A 199 9.18 17.53 2.67
N LEU A 200 10.26 17.91 3.38
CA LEU A 200 11.15 19.01 2.95
C LEU A 200 11.75 18.76 1.57
N LEU A 201 12.21 17.53 1.29
CA LEU A 201 12.76 17.18 -0.02
C LEU A 201 11.72 17.26 -1.14
N LYS A 202 10.46 16.93 -0.86
CA LYS A 202 9.37 17.07 -1.84
C LYS A 202 9.03 18.52 -2.15
N ASP A 203 9.15 19.40 -1.16
CA ASP A 203 8.88 20.81 -1.32
C ASP A 203 10.05 21.53 -2.04
N GLU A 204 11.26 20.94 -2.07
CA GLU A 204 12.47 21.43 -2.75
C GLU A 204 12.59 20.98 -4.22
N MET A 205 11.80 19.99 -4.67
CA MET A 205 11.81 19.40 -6.03
C MET A 205 10.65 19.92 -6.87
#